data_e7956af7f72f8b3526507ddf7f0ca236
#
_entry.id   e7956af7f72f8b3526507ddf7f0ca236
#
_cell.length_a   1.000
_cell.length_b   1.000
_cell.length_c   1.000
_cell.angle_alpha   90.00
_cell.angle_beta   90.00
_cell.angle_gamma   90.00
#
_symmetry.space_group_name_H-M   'P 1'
#
loop_
_entity.id
_entity.type
_entity.pdbx_description
1 polymer ?
#
loop_
_entity_poly.entity_id
_entity_poly.type
_entity_poly.pdbx_seq_one_letter_code
_entity_poly.pdbx_strand_id
1 'polypeptide(L)' 'MSAIERSTEILGGQTSLAKLLGVSQSHVWNWINRKHQAPAKYIRAISEATRGEVSVKELLTDHEDTN' A
#
# COMPACT_ATOMS: atom_id res chain seq x y z
N MET A 1 -6.21 -9.90 -5.14
CA MET A 1 -6.04 -8.55 -4.54
C MET A 1 -4.62 -8.40 -4.04
N SER A 2 -3.97 -7.29 -4.37
CA SER A 2 -2.61 -7.05 -3.89
C SER A 2 -2.60 -6.63 -2.42
N ALA A 3 -1.44 -6.73 -1.78
CA ALA A 3 -1.32 -6.30 -0.38
C ALA A 3 -1.53 -4.80 -0.24
N ILE A 4 -1.07 -3.99 -1.21
CA ILE A 4 -1.31 -2.54 -1.16
C ILE A 4 -2.81 -2.22 -1.28
N GLU A 5 -3.53 -2.94 -2.11
CA GLU A 5 -4.97 -2.74 -2.25
C GLU A 5 -5.70 -3.10 -0.96
N ARG A 6 -5.33 -4.22 -0.36
CA ARG A 6 -5.92 -4.66 0.92
C ARG A 6 -5.63 -3.65 2.04
N SER A 7 -4.40 -3.14 2.08
CA SER A 7 -4.04 -2.11 3.06
C SER A 7 -4.91 -0.87 2.91
N THR A 8 -5.14 -0.46 1.66
CA THR A 8 -5.97 0.70 1.36
C THR A 8 -7.40 0.50 1.87
N GLU A 9 -7.95 -0.69 1.67
CA GLU A 9 -9.30 -0.98 2.15
C GLU A 9 -9.38 -0.97 3.67
N ILE A 10 -8.40 -1.57 4.34
CA ILE A 10 -8.35 -1.59 5.80
C ILE A 10 -8.29 -0.16 6.37
N LEU A 11 -7.57 0.73 5.71
CA LEU A 11 -7.36 2.10 6.19
C LEU A 11 -8.47 3.08 5.78
N GLY A 12 -9.49 2.60 5.08
CA GLY A 12 -10.64 3.42 4.76
C GLY A 12 -10.60 4.10 3.40
N GLY A 13 -9.68 3.71 2.53
CA GLY A 13 -9.65 4.17 1.15
C GLY A 13 -8.35 4.86 0.76
N GLN A 14 -8.25 5.20 -0.52
CA GLN A 14 -7.04 5.78 -1.10
C GLN A 14 -6.68 7.13 -0.49
N THR A 15 -7.68 7.98 -0.29
CA THR A 15 -7.45 9.30 0.28
C THR A 15 -6.92 9.20 1.71
N SER A 16 -7.46 8.27 2.51
CA SER A 16 -7.01 8.05 3.88
C SER A 16 -5.55 7.62 3.92
N LEU A 17 -5.17 6.68 3.07
CA LEU A 17 -3.78 6.22 3.01
C LEU A 17 -2.86 7.35 2.53
N ALA A 18 -3.29 8.09 1.52
CA ALA A 18 -2.51 9.21 0.97
C ALA A 18 -2.22 10.25 2.05
N LYS A 19 -3.23 10.63 2.83
CA LYS A 19 -3.05 11.59 3.92
C LYS A 19 -2.08 11.09 4.97
N LEU A 20 -2.18 9.82 5.30
CA LEU A 20 -1.35 9.21 6.32
C LEU A 20 0.13 9.23 5.90
N LEU A 21 0.40 9.02 4.62
CA LEU A 21 1.77 8.98 4.09
C LEU A 21 2.28 10.34 3.61
N GLY A 22 1.41 11.34 3.54
CA GLY A 22 1.80 12.65 3.04
C GLY A 22 2.01 12.71 1.54
N VAL A 23 1.29 11.87 0.80
CA VAL A 23 1.35 11.85 -0.66
C VAL A 23 -0.02 12.18 -1.23
N SER A 24 -0.10 12.34 -2.56
CA SER A 24 -1.39 12.61 -3.19
C SER A 24 -2.18 11.32 -3.39
N GLN A 25 -3.50 11.45 -3.49
CA GLN A 25 -4.37 10.31 -3.74
C GLN A 25 -4.02 9.66 -5.09
N SER A 26 -3.58 10.45 -6.07
CA SER A 26 -3.17 9.93 -7.38
C SER A 26 -2.00 8.95 -7.28
N HIS A 27 -1.07 9.20 -6.36
CA HIS A 27 0.04 8.29 -6.15
C HIS A 27 -0.47 6.92 -5.67
N VAL A 28 -1.38 6.93 -4.70
CA VAL A 28 -1.96 5.68 -4.18
C VAL A 28 -2.73 4.95 -5.27
N TRP A 29 -3.50 5.69 -6.08
CA TRP A 29 -4.23 5.12 -7.20
C TRP A 29 -3.28 4.38 -8.15
N ASN A 30 -2.14 5.02 -8.49
CA ASN A 30 -1.15 4.41 -9.37
C ASN A 30 -0.54 3.14 -8.76
N TRP A 31 -0.27 3.15 -7.47
CA TRP A 31 0.27 1.97 -6.80
C TRP A 31 -0.68 0.78 -6.92
N ILE A 32 -1.98 1.03 -6.81
CA ILE A 32 -2.98 -0.04 -6.86
C ILE A 32 -3.26 -0.49 -8.29
N ASN A 33 -3.46 0.48 -9.20
CA ASN A 33 -4.01 0.18 -10.51
C ASN A 33 -2.98 -0.01 -11.61
N ARG A 34 -1.78 0.56 -11.44
CA ARG A 34 -0.73 0.46 -12.46
C ARG A 34 0.47 -0.36 -12.01
N LYS A 35 0.94 -0.11 -10.79
CA LYS A 35 2.15 -0.76 -10.28
C LYS A 35 1.86 -2.05 -9.54
N HIS A 36 0.68 -2.18 -8.98
CA HIS A 36 0.27 -3.31 -8.16
C HIS A 36 1.21 -3.54 -6.97
N GLN A 37 1.83 -2.46 -6.51
CA GLN A 37 2.78 -2.51 -5.41
C GLN A 37 2.99 -1.11 -4.85
N ALA A 38 3.30 -1.03 -3.54
CA ALA A 38 3.68 0.24 -2.91
C ALA A 38 5.18 0.45 -3.10
N PRO A 39 5.64 1.71 -3.19
CA PRO A 39 7.08 1.97 -3.20
C PRO A 39 7.71 1.42 -1.92
N ALA A 40 8.93 0.87 -2.05
CA ALA A 40 9.62 0.23 -0.93
C ALA A 40 9.73 1.13 0.30
N LYS A 41 9.94 2.41 0.09
CA LYS A 41 10.15 3.36 1.20
C LYS A 41 8.90 3.55 2.07
N TYR A 42 7.71 3.19 1.58
CA TYR A 42 6.47 3.33 2.34
C TYR A 42 5.98 2.02 2.94
N ILE A 43 6.59 0.89 2.59
CA ILE A 43 6.10 -0.42 3.00
C ILE A 43 5.99 -0.56 4.52
N ARG A 44 7.03 -0.16 5.24
CA ARG A 44 7.02 -0.28 6.70
C ARG A 44 5.92 0.57 7.32
N ALA A 45 5.78 1.82 6.84
CA ALA A 45 4.76 2.73 7.36
C ALA A 45 3.35 2.18 7.10
N ILE A 46 3.13 1.60 5.92
CA ILE A 46 1.83 1.01 5.58
C ILE A 46 1.51 -0.17 6.48
N SER A 47 2.49 -1.05 6.70
CA SER A 47 2.30 -2.20 7.57
C SER A 47 1.96 -1.75 8.98
N GLU A 48 2.67 -0.77 9.50
CA GLU A 48 2.42 -0.22 10.85
C GLU A 48 1.04 0.42 10.93
N ALA A 49 0.63 1.13 9.89
CA ALA A 49 -0.69 1.78 9.85
C ALA A 49 -1.82 0.76 9.92
N THR A 50 -1.64 -0.42 9.32
CA THR A 50 -2.63 -1.50 9.40
C THR A 50 -2.50 -2.32 10.69
N ARG A 51 -1.62 -1.92 11.59
CA ARG A 51 -1.30 -2.63 12.84
C ARG A 51 -0.85 -4.06 12.57
N GLY A 52 -0.11 -4.24 11.48
CA GLY A 52 0.43 -5.54 11.12
C GLY A 52 -0.54 -6.47 10.42
N GLU A 53 -1.80 -6.06 10.19
CA GLU A 53 -2.74 -6.89 9.45
C GLU A 53 -2.25 -7.18 8.05
N VAL A 54 -1.54 -6.20 7.46
CA VAL A 54 -0.80 -6.41 6.22
C VAL A 54 0.67 -6.28 6.59
N SER A 55 1.40 -7.39 6.49
CA SER A 55 2.79 -7.42 6.90
C SER A 55 3.73 -6.82 5.86
N VAL A 56 4.92 -6.46 6.30
CA VAL A 56 5.98 -6.02 5.38
C VAL A 56 6.24 -7.11 4.34
N LYS A 57 6.25 -8.36 4.76
CA LYS A 57 6.46 -9.49 3.85
C LYS A 57 5.41 -9.54 2.76
N GLU A 58 4.14 -9.35 3.11
CA GLU A 58 3.05 -9.36 2.14
C GLU A 58 3.20 -8.21 1.13
N LEU A 59 3.55 -7.02 1.62
CA LEU A 59 3.76 -5.87 0.76
C LEU A 59 4.97 -6.08 -0.17
N LEU A 60 6.01 -6.75 0.29
CA LEU A 60 7.14 -7.10 -0.54
C LEU A 60 6.78 -8.18 -1.57
N THR A 61 5.85 -9.06 -1.23
CA THR A 61 5.38 -10.08 -2.17
C THR A 61 4.71 -9.43 -3.40
N ASP A 62 4.05 -8.28 -3.24
CA ASP A 62 3.52 -7.54 -4.38
C ASP A 62 4.61 -7.23 -5.40
N HIS A 63 5.81 -6.90 -4.94
CA HIS A 63 6.95 -6.61 -5.82
C HIS A 63 7.39 -7.84 -6.61
N GLU A 64 7.30 -9.01 -5.99
CA GLU A 64 7.66 -10.26 -6.64
C GLU A 64 6.62 -10.64 -7.69
N ASP A 65 5.34 -10.43 -7.37
CA ASP A 65 4.25 -10.82 -8.25
C ASP A 65 4.15 -9.97 -9.52
N THR A 66 4.73 -8.78 -9.51
CA THR A 66 4.67 -7.87 -10.67
C THR A 66 5.84 -8.03 -11.63
N ASN A 67 6.77 -8.91 -11.33
CA ASN A 67 7.93 -9.16 -12.22
C ASN A 67 7.59 -10.23 -13.30
#